data_0092fef0c122c5272b09c48336787144
#
_entry.id   0092fef0c122c5272b09c48336787144
#
_cell.length_a   1.000
_cell.length_b   1.000
_cell.length_c   1.000
_cell.angle_alpha   90.00
_cell.angle_beta   90.00
_cell.angle_gamma   90.00
#
_symmetry.space_group_name_H-M   'P 1'
#
loop_
_entity.id
_entity.type
_entity.pdbx_description
1 polymer ?
#
loop_
_entity_poly.entity_id
_entity_poly.type
_entity_poly.pdbx_seq_one_letter_code
_entity_poly.pdbx_strand_id
1 'polypeptide(L)'
;LYSFLSLWFPRCCVVCGESLAKGEECICTMCNINLPRTDYHLRKDNPVEKLFWGKFPLERATSFFFYRKGSDFRQVLHQLKYGGQKEIGAIMGRYMASELQASDFFHGVDVIIPIPLHKKKQQIRGYNQSEWISRGIMAVTGIPVDTEAIIRRKNTETQTQKSALERWKNVDGIFELHRSEHLAGKHILIVDDVLTTGATTVACASRLAEIEGVRISVLTLAMAE
;
A
#
# COMPACT_ATOMS: atom_id res chain seq x y z
N LEU A 1 1.35 34.26 -11.90
CA LEU A 1 2.09 34.21 -10.60
C LEU A 1 2.70 32.84 -10.31
N TYR A 2 2.06 31.73 -10.69
CA TYR A 2 2.62 30.37 -10.48
C TYR A 2 3.92 30.10 -11.27
N SER A 3 4.12 30.76 -12.41
CA SER A 3 5.26 30.50 -13.30
C SER A 3 6.59 31.07 -12.79
N PHE A 4 6.58 32.10 -11.97
CA PHE A 4 7.82 32.77 -11.47
C PHE A 4 8.37 32.10 -10.20
N LEU A 5 7.51 31.60 -9.33
CA LEU A 5 7.91 30.87 -8.12
C LEU A 5 8.48 29.49 -8.45
N SER A 6 8.01 28.84 -9.51
CA SER A 6 8.53 27.52 -9.94
C SER A 6 9.96 27.60 -10.49
N LEU A 7 10.46 28.78 -10.87
CA LEU A 7 11.85 28.98 -11.30
C LEU A 7 12.83 28.91 -10.10
N TRP A 8 12.39 29.35 -8.92
CA TRP A 8 13.20 29.39 -7.70
C TRP A 8 13.00 28.14 -6.81
N PHE A 9 11.84 27.49 -6.91
CA PHE A 9 11.51 26.30 -6.15
C PHE A 9 10.90 25.25 -7.09
N PRO A 10 11.72 24.64 -7.97
CA PRO A 10 11.22 23.61 -8.88
C PRO A 10 10.74 22.40 -8.08
N ARG A 11 9.61 21.83 -8.51
CA ARG A 11 9.20 20.50 -8.03
C ARG A 11 10.17 19.48 -8.63
N CYS A 12 10.79 18.68 -7.79
CA CYS A 12 11.76 17.68 -8.23
C CYS A 12 11.18 16.26 -8.18
N CYS A 13 11.61 15.43 -9.10
CA CYS A 13 11.33 14.00 -9.12
C CYS A 13 11.89 13.35 -7.85
N VAL A 14 11.06 12.63 -7.12
CA VAL A 14 11.47 11.97 -5.85
C VAL A 14 12.48 10.83 -6.06
N VAL A 15 12.65 10.37 -7.30
CA VAL A 15 13.58 9.28 -7.65
C VAL A 15 14.92 9.83 -8.09
N CYS A 16 14.98 10.64 -9.15
CA CYS A 16 16.23 11.11 -9.74
C CYS A 16 16.63 12.54 -9.34
N GLY A 17 15.75 13.31 -8.67
CA GLY A 17 16.02 14.69 -8.29
C GLY A 17 15.85 15.73 -9.40
N GLU A 18 15.65 15.32 -10.67
CA GLU A 18 15.45 16.24 -11.79
C GLU A 18 14.14 17.03 -11.68
N SER A 19 14.12 18.22 -12.25
CA SER A 19 12.93 19.08 -12.25
C SER A 19 11.78 18.42 -12.99
N LEU A 20 10.59 18.42 -12.38
CA LEU A 20 9.38 17.86 -12.98
C LEU A 20 8.82 18.80 -14.06
N ALA A 21 8.50 18.23 -15.20
CA ALA A 21 7.81 18.93 -16.29
C ALA A 21 6.34 19.21 -15.93
N LYS A 22 5.68 20.02 -16.79
CA LYS A 22 4.25 20.28 -16.64
C LYS A 22 3.47 18.97 -16.85
N GLY A 23 2.64 18.62 -15.89
CA GLY A 23 1.85 17.38 -15.90
C GLY A 23 2.49 16.23 -15.13
N GLU A 24 3.78 16.31 -14.80
CA GLU A 24 4.42 15.35 -13.88
C GLU A 24 4.13 15.75 -12.42
N GLU A 25 3.95 14.76 -11.55
CA GLU A 25 3.50 15.03 -10.19
C GLU A 25 4.56 14.73 -9.11
N CYS A 26 4.97 13.49 -8.90
CA CYS A 26 5.99 13.10 -7.92
C CYS A 26 7.18 12.39 -8.53
N ILE A 27 7.01 11.73 -9.67
CA ILE A 27 8.09 11.11 -10.45
C ILE A 27 8.03 11.61 -11.89
N CYS A 28 9.19 11.81 -12.53
CA CYS A 28 9.25 12.21 -13.92
C CYS A 28 8.89 11.04 -14.85
N THR A 29 8.57 11.35 -16.09
CA THR A 29 8.20 10.37 -17.14
C THR A 29 9.25 9.27 -17.28
N MET A 30 10.55 9.63 -17.29
CA MET A 30 11.64 8.66 -17.40
C MET A 30 11.70 7.71 -16.19
N CYS A 31 11.54 8.22 -14.97
CA CYS A 31 11.48 7.38 -13.78
C CYS A 31 10.21 6.52 -13.76
N ASN A 32 9.09 7.02 -14.27
CA ASN A 32 7.86 6.23 -14.37
C ASN A 32 8.01 5.08 -15.38
N ILE A 33 8.62 5.33 -16.55
CA ILE A 33 8.90 4.29 -17.55
C ILE A 33 9.83 3.22 -16.99
N ASN A 34 10.87 3.64 -16.23
CA ASN A 34 11.88 2.75 -15.66
C ASN A 34 11.49 2.17 -14.29
N LEU A 35 10.28 2.46 -13.79
CA LEU A 35 9.80 1.88 -12.54
C LEU A 35 9.82 0.34 -12.66
N PRO A 36 10.48 -0.39 -11.76
CA PRO A 36 10.60 -1.84 -11.84
C PRO A 36 9.28 -2.53 -11.46
N ARG A 37 8.32 -2.49 -12.38
CA ARG A 37 6.99 -3.06 -12.17
C ARG A 37 7.07 -4.57 -12.00
N THR A 38 6.16 -5.11 -11.19
CA THR A 38 6.06 -6.57 -11.01
C THR A 38 5.22 -7.21 -12.11
N ASP A 39 4.22 -6.50 -12.63
CA ASP A 39 3.20 -6.99 -13.56
C ASP A 39 2.44 -8.23 -13.05
N TYR A 40 2.47 -8.47 -11.73
CA TYR A 40 1.84 -9.63 -11.12
C TYR A 40 0.31 -9.59 -11.18
N HIS A 41 -0.29 -8.42 -11.31
CA HIS A 41 -1.73 -8.26 -11.53
C HIS A 41 -2.23 -8.91 -12.83
N LEU A 42 -1.34 -9.13 -13.81
CA LEU A 42 -1.63 -9.79 -15.09
C LEU A 42 -1.53 -11.33 -15.01
N ARG A 43 -1.06 -11.89 -13.88
CA ARG A 43 -0.77 -13.31 -13.74
C ARG A 43 -1.52 -13.89 -12.55
N LYS A 44 -2.19 -15.00 -12.76
CA LYS A 44 -2.69 -15.85 -11.67
C LYS A 44 -1.54 -16.62 -11.05
N ASP A 45 -1.71 -17.02 -9.80
CA ASP A 45 -0.71 -17.82 -9.08
C ASP A 45 0.68 -17.14 -9.01
N ASN A 46 0.65 -15.81 -8.95
CA ASN A 46 1.85 -15.01 -8.85
C ASN A 46 2.55 -15.15 -7.48
N PRO A 47 3.81 -14.73 -7.32
CA PRO A 47 4.54 -14.87 -6.07
C PRO A 47 3.88 -14.21 -4.86
N VAL A 48 3.12 -13.13 -5.04
CA VAL A 48 2.40 -12.46 -3.94
C VAL A 48 1.21 -13.29 -3.49
N GLU A 49 0.44 -13.87 -4.41
CA GLU A 49 -0.67 -14.78 -4.08
C GLU A 49 -0.16 -16.02 -3.36
N LYS A 50 0.93 -16.63 -3.86
CA LYS A 50 1.56 -17.81 -3.23
C LYS A 50 1.99 -17.55 -1.79
N LEU A 51 2.44 -16.33 -1.49
CA LEU A 51 2.82 -15.95 -0.12
C LEU A 51 1.64 -16.04 0.86
N PHE A 52 0.40 -15.86 0.37
CA PHE A 52 -0.81 -15.80 1.19
C PHE A 52 -1.67 -17.08 1.12
N TRP A 53 -1.36 -18.03 0.26
CA TRP A 53 -2.14 -19.27 0.12
C TRP A 53 -2.34 -19.99 1.45
N GLY A 54 -3.60 -20.40 1.71
CA GLY A 54 -3.98 -21.13 2.91
C GLY A 54 -3.98 -20.33 4.21
N LYS A 55 -3.75 -19.01 4.16
CA LYS A 55 -3.69 -18.15 5.36
C LYS A 55 -5.00 -17.42 5.65
N PHE A 56 -5.75 -17.09 4.63
CA PHE A 56 -7.06 -16.43 4.68
C PHE A 56 -7.78 -16.62 3.32
N PRO A 57 -9.09 -16.32 3.20
CA PRO A 57 -9.83 -16.43 1.94
C PRO A 57 -9.35 -15.37 0.94
N LEU A 58 -8.28 -15.70 0.20
CA LEU A 58 -7.67 -14.84 -0.79
C LEU A 58 -8.32 -14.97 -2.15
N GLU A 59 -8.73 -13.85 -2.76
CA GLU A 59 -9.19 -13.76 -4.14
C GLU A 59 -8.02 -13.44 -5.09
N ARG A 60 -7.32 -12.33 -4.84
CA ARG A 60 -6.17 -11.86 -5.64
C ARG A 60 -5.15 -11.14 -4.77
N ALA A 61 -3.88 -11.19 -5.19
CA ALA A 61 -2.86 -10.37 -4.56
C ALA A 61 -1.82 -9.89 -5.59
N THR A 62 -1.37 -8.65 -5.44
CA THR A 62 -0.30 -8.09 -6.27
C THR A 62 0.48 -7.03 -5.52
N SER A 63 1.65 -6.71 -6.06
CA SER A 63 2.48 -5.59 -5.64
C SER A 63 2.84 -4.78 -6.86
N PHE A 64 2.89 -3.44 -6.76
CA PHE A 64 3.03 -2.61 -7.95
C PHE A 64 4.45 -2.62 -8.50
N PHE A 65 5.48 -2.39 -7.65
CA PHE A 65 6.86 -2.42 -8.12
C PHE A 65 7.80 -3.14 -7.14
N PHE A 66 8.97 -3.56 -7.65
CA PHE A 66 10.02 -4.14 -6.82
C PHE A 66 10.80 -3.08 -6.07
N TYR A 67 11.01 -3.31 -4.78
CA TYR A 67 11.84 -2.50 -3.90
C TYR A 67 13.14 -3.22 -3.59
N ARG A 68 14.26 -2.66 -4.04
CA ARG A 68 15.62 -3.13 -3.69
C ARG A 68 16.31 -2.13 -2.78
N LYS A 69 16.98 -2.64 -1.74
CA LYS A 69 17.84 -1.83 -0.88
C LYS A 69 19.03 -1.33 -1.71
N GLY A 70 19.12 0.00 -1.93
CA GLY A 70 20.14 0.62 -2.80
C GLY A 70 19.62 1.12 -4.15
N SER A 71 18.41 0.77 -4.56
CA SER A 71 17.76 1.36 -5.73
C SER A 71 17.28 2.79 -5.45
N ASP A 72 17.35 3.68 -6.45
CA ASP A 72 16.83 5.05 -6.37
C ASP A 72 15.33 5.08 -6.09
N PHE A 73 14.58 4.08 -6.55
CA PHE A 73 13.13 3.94 -6.30
C PHE A 73 12.77 3.78 -4.82
N ARG A 74 13.75 3.44 -3.95
CA ARG A 74 13.56 3.48 -2.49
C ARG A 74 13.14 4.86 -1.99
N GLN A 75 13.50 5.92 -2.72
CA GLN A 75 13.18 7.30 -2.34
C GLN A 75 11.68 7.55 -2.28
N VAL A 76 10.89 6.92 -3.14
CA VAL A 76 9.42 6.98 -3.10
C VAL A 76 8.91 6.57 -1.71
N LEU A 77 9.35 5.41 -1.23
CA LEU A 77 8.95 4.89 0.09
C LEU A 77 9.56 5.70 1.24
N HIS A 78 10.79 6.17 1.08
CA HIS A 78 11.47 6.96 2.11
C HIS A 78 10.78 8.30 2.31
N GLN A 79 10.49 9.04 1.24
CA GLN A 79 9.78 10.31 1.31
C GLN A 79 8.34 10.13 1.83
N LEU A 80 7.65 9.05 1.42
CA LEU A 80 6.35 8.70 1.94
C LEU A 80 6.38 8.33 3.43
N LYS A 81 7.47 7.77 3.97
CA LYS A 81 7.56 7.36 5.39
C LYS A 81 8.13 8.43 6.31
N TYR A 82 9.06 9.23 5.82
CA TYR A 82 9.90 10.10 6.65
C TYR A 82 10.00 11.54 6.13
N GLY A 83 9.67 11.79 4.87
CA GLY A 83 9.74 13.13 4.26
C GLY A 83 8.50 14.00 4.49
N GLY A 84 7.48 13.51 5.21
CA GLY A 84 6.24 14.25 5.43
C GLY A 84 5.37 14.44 4.17
N GLN A 85 5.76 13.84 3.04
CA GLN A 85 5.14 14.04 1.73
C GLN A 85 4.03 12.99 1.48
N LYS A 86 2.92 13.12 2.19
CA LYS A 86 1.78 12.21 2.08
C LYS A 86 1.15 12.18 0.68
N GLU A 87 1.26 13.27 -0.06
CA GLU A 87 0.78 13.42 -1.42
C GLU A 87 1.38 12.39 -2.38
N ILE A 88 2.63 11.97 -2.14
CA ILE A 88 3.27 10.89 -2.90
C ILE A 88 2.43 9.61 -2.82
N GLY A 89 1.87 9.29 -1.65
CA GLY A 89 0.99 8.13 -1.49
C GLY A 89 -0.23 8.21 -2.41
N ALA A 90 -0.92 9.35 -2.44
CA ALA A 90 -2.08 9.54 -3.29
C ALA A 90 -1.72 9.51 -4.80
N ILE A 91 -0.59 10.11 -5.18
CA ILE A 91 -0.13 10.11 -6.57
C ILE A 91 0.22 8.68 -7.02
N MET A 92 1.00 7.95 -6.23
CA MET A 92 1.36 6.57 -6.53
C MET A 92 0.13 5.65 -6.52
N GLY A 93 -0.82 5.89 -5.62
CA GLY A 93 -2.11 5.19 -5.61
C GLY A 93 -2.91 5.39 -6.91
N ARG A 94 -2.92 6.61 -7.48
CA ARG A 94 -3.53 6.88 -8.79
C ARG A 94 -2.79 6.13 -9.92
N TYR A 95 -1.47 6.15 -9.93
CA TYR A 95 -0.69 5.42 -10.94
C TYR A 95 -0.97 3.93 -10.88
N MET A 96 -0.93 3.32 -9.68
CA MET A 96 -1.30 1.91 -9.47
C MET A 96 -2.70 1.63 -10.00
N ALA A 97 -3.69 2.41 -9.58
CA ALA A 97 -5.08 2.18 -9.96
C ALA A 97 -5.29 2.31 -11.47
N SER A 98 -4.72 3.34 -12.10
CA SER A 98 -4.84 3.55 -13.55
C SER A 98 -4.23 2.39 -14.36
N GLU A 99 -3.13 1.81 -13.90
CA GLU A 99 -2.47 0.69 -14.56
C GLU A 99 -3.24 -0.63 -14.32
N LEU A 100 -3.63 -0.89 -13.07
CA LEU A 100 -4.34 -2.11 -12.71
C LEU A 100 -5.80 -2.13 -13.20
N GLN A 101 -6.40 -0.97 -13.47
CA GLN A 101 -7.77 -0.87 -14.00
C GLN A 101 -7.90 -1.46 -15.42
N ALA A 102 -6.81 -1.55 -16.17
CA ALA A 102 -6.77 -2.24 -17.45
C ALA A 102 -6.92 -3.77 -17.33
N SER A 103 -6.83 -4.32 -16.12
CA SER A 103 -7.07 -5.72 -15.77
C SER A 103 -8.32 -5.86 -14.91
N ASP A 104 -8.73 -7.10 -14.66
CA ASP A 104 -9.88 -7.39 -13.78
C ASP A 104 -9.54 -7.30 -12.27
N PHE A 105 -8.43 -6.67 -11.91
CA PHE A 105 -7.93 -6.70 -10.52
C PHE A 105 -8.93 -6.11 -9.51
N PHE A 106 -9.61 -5.03 -9.89
CA PHE A 106 -10.60 -4.36 -9.03
C PHE A 106 -12.02 -4.90 -9.20
N HIS A 107 -12.23 -5.90 -10.06
CA HIS A 107 -13.58 -6.42 -10.32
C HIS A 107 -14.22 -6.99 -9.04
N GLY A 108 -15.41 -6.50 -8.71
CA GLY A 108 -16.17 -6.95 -7.56
C GLY A 108 -15.61 -6.51 -6.19
N VAL A 109 -14.60 -5.64 -6.13
CA VAL A 109 -14.14 -5.05 -4.88
C VAL A 109 -15.15 -4.02 -4.38
N ASP A 110 -15.63 -4.18 -3.15
CA ASP A 110 -16.65 -3.32 -2.53
C ASP A 110 -16.04 -2.19 -1.70
N VAL A 111 -14.89 -2.43 -1.05
CA VAL A 111 -14.27 -1.49 -0.11
C VAL A 111 -12.76 -1.69 -0.02
N ILE A 112 -12.04 -0.57 0.16
CA ILE A 112 -10.60 -0.55 0.40
C ILE A 112 -10.36 -0.36 1.89
N ILE A 113 -9.55 -1.24 2.50
CA ILE A 113 -9.11 -1.12 3.89
C ILE A 113 -7.60 -0.94 3.92
N PRO A 114 -7.09 0.28 4.21
CA PRO A 114 -5.67 0.49 4.43
C PRO A 114 -5.22 -0.20 5.71
N ILE A 115 -4.09 -0.89 5.69
CA ILE A 115 -3.51 -1.47 6.91
C ILE A 115 -3.26 -0.34 7.93
N PRO A 116 -3.87 -0.42 9.14
CA PRO A 116 -3.74 0.65 10.13
C PRO A 116 -2.33 0.71 10.71
N LEU A 117 -1.86 1.95 10.87
CA LEU A 117 -0.61 2.24 11.54
C LEU A 117 -0.86 2.36 13.06
N HIS A 118 0.10 1.90 13.88
CA HIS A 118 0.00 2.09 15.33
C HIS A 118 0.01 3.59 15.68
N LYS A 119 -0.82 4.01 16.66
CA LYS A 119 -1.00 5.43 17.06
C LYS A 119 0.32 6.18 17.27
N LYS A 120 1.31 5.58 17.96
CA LYS A 120 2.63 6.20 18.14
C LYS A 120 3.36 6.48 16.83
N LYS A 121 3.32 5.53 15.88
CA LYS A 121 3.95 5.72 14.56
C LYS A 121 3.19 6.76 13.74
N GLN A 122 1.87 6.79 13.84
CA GLN A 122 1.05 7.79 13.16
C GLN A 122 1.30 9.20 13.70
N GLN A 123 1.48 9.36 15.00
CA GLN A 123 1.87 10.64 15.62
C GLN A 123 3.23 11.14 15.13
N ILE A 124 4.23 10.24 15.02
CA ILE A 124 5.57 10.58 14.53
C ILE A 124 5.55 10.94 13.05
N ARG A 125 4.78 10.22 12.22
CA ARG A 125 4.71 10.41 10.77
C ARG A 125 3.70 11.47 10.33
N GLY A 126 2.71 11.78 11.18
CA GLY A 126 1.61 12.68 10.90
C GLY A 126 0.46 12.06 10.10
N TYR A 127 0.65 10.87 9.50
CA TYR A 127 -0.34 10.19 8.66
C TYR A 127 -0.07 8.69 8.53
N ASN A 128 -1.07 7.96 8.00
CA ASN A 128 -0.94 6.57 7.59
C ASN A 128 -0.65 6.50 6.07
N GLN A 129 0.47 5.91 5.68
CA GLN A 129 0.90 5.78 4.28
C GLN A 129 -0.10 4.99 3.43
N SER A 130 -0.54 3.84 3.95
CA SER A 130 -1.48 2.96 3.27
C SER A 130 -2.83 3.64 3.04
N GLU A 131 -3.26 4.53 3.94
CA GLU A 131 -4.46 5.35 3.77
C GLU A 131 -4.32 6.35 2.61
N TRP A 132 -3.18 7.04 2.49
CA TRP A 132 -2.96 7.98 1.39
C TRP A 132 -2.86 7.28 0.03
N ILE A 133 -2.25 6.10 -0.03
CA ILE A 133 -2.26 5.23 -1.22
C ILE A 133 -3.71 4.85 -1.56
N SER A 134 -4.50 4.40 -0.57
CA SER A 134 -5.90 4.03 -0.76
C SER A 134 -6.77 5.19 -1.29
N ARG A 135 -6.54 6.42 -0.80
CA ARG A 135 -7.23 7.62 -1.31
C ARG A 135 -6.92 7.87 -2.79
N GLY A 136 -5.68 7.61 -3.22
CA GLY A 136 -5.30 7.67 -4.62
C GLY A 136 -6.01 6.62 -5.47
N ILE A 137 -6.12 5.39 -4.98
CA ILE A 137 -6.86 4.31 -5.63
C ILE A 137 -8.34 4.67 -5.74
N MET A 138 -8.96 5.13 -4.65
CA MET A 138 -10.35 5.58 -4.62
C MET A 138 -10.63 6.67 -5.66
N ALA A 139 -9.71 7.63 -5.85
CA ALA A 139 -9.89 8.72 -6.80
C ALA A 139 -10.01 8.24 -8.26
N VAL A 140 -9.46 7.07 -8.59
CA VAL A 140 -9.51 6.48 -9.95
C VAL A 140 -10.65 5.47 -10.06
N THR A 141 -10.82 4.60 -9.06
CA THR A 141 -11.75 3.46 -9.12
C THR A 141 -13.15 3.78 -8.61
N GLY A 142 -13.31 4.82 -7.79
CA GLY A 142 -14.55 5.12 -7.07
C GLY A 142 -14.83 4.20 -5.88
N ILE A 143 -13.98 3.19 -5.61
CA ILE A 143 -14.17 2.25 -4.50
C ILE A 143 -13.95 2.98 -3.17
N PRO A 144 -14.90 2.94 -2.21
CA PRO A 144 -14.79 3.67 -0.95
C PRO A 144 -13.64 3.15 -0.07
N VAL A 145 -13.04 4.04 0.72
CA VAL A 145 -12.00 3.72 1.70
C VAL A 145 -12.59 3.71 3.10
N ASP A 146 -12.44 2.61 3.82
CA ASP A 146 -12.79 2.49 5.23
C ASP A 146 -11.53 2.41 6.10
N THR A 147 -11.38 3.38 6.99
CA THR A 147 -10.24 3.48 7.93
C THR A 147 -10.62 3.11 9.35
N GLU A 148 -11.89 2.76 9.59
CA GLU A 148 -12.43 2.51 10.93
C GLU A 148 -12.74 1.03 11.21
N ALA A 149 -12.86 0.19 10.18
CA ALA A 149 -13.24 -1.21 10.32
C ALA A 149 -12.24 -2.06 11.12
N ILE A 150 -10.98 -1.67 11.13
CA ILE A 150 -9.92 -2.39 11.84
C ILE A 150 -8.90 -1.42 12.43
N ILE A 151 -8.45 -1.68 13.65
CA ILE A 151 -7.48 -0.84 14.37
C ILE A 151 -6.25 -1.66 14.79
N ARG A 152 -5.10 -0.99 14.92
CA ARG A 152 -3.86 -1.60 15.41
C ARG A 152 -3.62 -1.26 16.87
N ARG A 153 -3.74 -2.25 17.76
CA ARG A 153 -3.58 -2.10 19.20
C ARG A 153 -2.12 -2.15 19.67
N LYS A 154 -1.32 -3.07 19.14
CA LYS A 154 0.07 -3.26 19.58
C LYS A 154 1.07 -2.56 18.65
N ASN A 155 2.04 -1.87 19.27
CA ASN A 155 3.21 -1.35 18.55
C ASN A 155 4.22 -2.49 18.41
N THR A 156 4.24 -3.16 17.26
CA THR A 156 5.35 -4.06 16.95
C THR A 156 6.54 -3.19 16.56
N GLU A 157 7.52 -3.09 17.45
CA GLU A 157 8.79 -2.44 17.14
C GLU A 157 9.43 -3.13 15.94
N THR A 158 9.99 -2.33 15.05
CA THR A 158 10.81 -2.82 13.93
C THR A 158 12.12 -3.33 14.52
N GLN A 159 12.11 -4.54 15.12
CA GLN A 159 13.34 -5.20 15.50
C GLN A 159 13.95 -5.76 14.23
N THR A 160 14.94 -5.05 13.70
CA THR A 160 15.75 -5.42 12.53
C THR A 160 16.56 -6.71 12.74
N GLN A 161 16.49 -7.33 13.93
CA GLN A 161 17.27 -8.51 14.32
C GLN A 161 16.45 -9.78 14.60
N LYS A 162 15.11 -9.78 14.43
CA LYS A 162 14.31 -11.00 14.65
C LYS A 162 14.19 -11.84 13.39
N SER A 163 14.35 -13.16 13.56
CA SER A 163 14.16 -14.15 12.49
C SER A 163 12.74 -14.13 11.92
N ALA A 164 12.55 -14.60 10.69
CA ALA A 164 11.24 -14.69 10.04
C ALA A 164 10.23 -15.50 10.90
N LEU A 165 10.68 -16.55 11.59
CA LEU A 165 9.84 -17.41 12.43
C LEU A 165 9.29 -16.69 13.68
N GLU A 166 10.09 -15.80 14.30
CA GLU A 166 9.64 -15.02 15.48
C GLU A 166 8.64 -13.93 15.12
N ARG A 167 8.68 -13.44 13.86
CA ARG A 167 7.69 -12.48 13.35
C ARG A 167 6.31 -13.11 13.20
N TRP A 168 6.23 -14.42 12.87
CA TRP A 168 4.98 -15.16 12.75
C TRP A 168 4.31 -15.44 14.10
N LYS A 169 5.08 -15.72 15.17
CA LYS A 169 4.55 -16.03 16.51
C LYS A 169 4.02 -14.82 17.27
N ASN A 170 4.34 -13.58 16.86
CA ASN A 170 3.92 -12.34 17.53
C ASN A 170 2.71 -11.64 16.90
N VAL A 171 1.93 -12.36 16.08
CA VAL A 171 0.85 -11.77 15.26
C VAL A 171 -0.48 -11.68 16.00
N ASP A 172 -0.69 -12.52 17.06
CA ASP A 172 -1.95 -12.53 17.83
C ASP A 172 -2.18 -11.24 18.60
N GLY A 173 -3.35 -10.63 18.37
CA GLY A 173 -3.81 -9.42 19.04
C GLY A 173 -3.12 -8.12 18.60
N ILE A 174 -2.47 -8.08 17.43
CA ILE A 174 -1.95 -6.84 16.85
C ILE A 174 -3.10 -5.98 16.32
N PHE A 175 -4.05 -6.59 15.65
CA PHE A 175 -5.22 -5.95 15.07
C PHE A 175 -6.50 -6.37 15.78
N GLU A 176 -7.49 -5.48 15.77
CA GLU A 176 -8.81 -5.68 16.38
C GLU A 176 -9.87 -5.11 15.41
N LEU A 177 -10.95 -5.86 15.20
CA LEU A 177 -12.10 -5.37 14.46
C LEU A 177 -12.76 -4.21 15.23
N HIS A 178 -13.12 -3.17 14.50
CA HIS A 178 -13.81 -1.99 15.01
C HIS A 178 -14.81 -1.58 13.96
N ARG A 179 -16.03 -1.22 14.31
CA ARG A 179 -17.09 -0.78 13.37
C ARG A 179 -17.09 -1.55 12.03
N SER A 180 -17.08 -2.89 12.09
CA SER A 180 -16.87 -3.76 10.93
C SER A 180 -18.12 -4.52 10.50
N GLU A 181 -19.28 -4.29 11.12
CA GLU A 181 -20.52 -5.04 10.92
C GLU A 181 -21.03 -4.95 9.48
N HIS A 182 -20.79 -3.84 8.81
CA HIS A 182 -21.19 -3.57 7.43
C HIS A 182 -20.36 -4.32 6.38
N LEU A 183 -19.31 -5.01 6.79
CA LEU A 183 -18.40 -5.73 5.89
C LEU A 183 -18.84 -7.17 5.58
N ALA A 184 -19.87 -7.70 6.25
CA ALA A 184 -20.36 -9.05 5.99
C ALA A 184 -20.68 -9.24 4.50
N GLY A 185 -20.19 -10.34 3.91
CA GLY A 185 -20.35 -10.68 2.49
C GLY A 185 -19.56 -9.80 1.50
N LYS A 186 -18.77 -8.82 1.96
CA LYS A 186 -18.05 -7.88 1.09
C LYS A 186 -16.73 -8.44 0.55
N HIS A 187 -16.34 -7.94 -0.61
CA HIS A 187 -15.01 -8.14 -1.16
C HIS A 187 -14.10 -6.96 -0.73
N ILE A 188 -13.16 -7.24 0.13
CA ILE A 188 -12.28 -6.26 0.77
C ILE A 188 -10.94 -6.22 0.01
N LEU A 189 -10.49 -5.03 -0.37
CA LEU A 189 -9.12 -4.80 -0.83
C LEU A 189 -8.27 -4.25 0.31
N ILE A 190 -7.34 -5.05 0.81
CA ILE A 190 -6.33 -4.60 1.78
C ILE A 190 -5.21 -3.89 1.04
N VAL A 191 -4.84 -2.68 1.50
CA VAL A 191 -3.76 -1.88 0.91
C VAL A 191 -2.65 -1.64 1.92
N ASP A 192 -1.38 -1.85 1.51
CA ASP A 192 -0.19 -1.53 2.30
C ASP A 192 0.89 -0.85 1.46
N ASP A 193 1.88 -0.23 2.13
CA ASP A 193 2.98 0.45 1.45
C ASP A 193 4.07 -0.53 0.96
N VAL A 194 4.47 -1.51 1.78
CA VAL A 194 5.56 -2.45 1.43
C VAL A 194 5.27 -3.86 1.90
N LEU A 195 5.29 -4.78 0.97
CA LEU A 195 5.29 -6.21 1.23
C LEU A 195 6.72 -6.70 1.47
N THR A 196 6.97 -7.29 2.63
CA THR A 196 8.22 -7.96 2.97
C THR A 196 7.94 -9.46 3.19
N THR A 197 7.77 -9.88 4.41
CA THR A 197 7.37 -11.27 4.76
C THR A 197 5.86 -11.52 4.67
N GLY A 198 5.05 -10.48 4.49
CA GLY A 198 3.59 -10.55 4.51
C GLY A 198 2.96 -10.72 5.90
N ALA A 199 3.76 -10.80 6.98
CA ALA A 199 3.25 -11.05 8.33
C ALA A 199 2.21 -10.00 8.79
N THR A 200 2.42 -8.72 8.50
CA THR A 200 1.47 -7.64 8.84
C THR A 200 0.17 -7.80 8.06
N THR A 201 0.27 -8.08 6.76
CA THR A 201 -0.89 -8.29 5.88
C THR A 201 -1.70 -9.50 6.34
N VAL A 202 -1.04 -10.62 6.64
CA VAL A 202 -1.71 -11.84 7.16
C VAL A 202 -2.41 -11.55 8.48
N ALA A 203 -1.76 -10.85 9.43
CA ALA A 203 -2.37 -10.48 10.69
C ALA A 203 -3.65 -9.66 10.52
N CYS A 204 -3.62 -8.69 9.62
CA CYS A 204 -4.78 -7.86 9.29
C CYS A 204 -5.87 -8.67 8.59
N ALA A 205 -5.49 -9.42 7.56
CA ALA A 205 -6.42 -10.25 6.77
C ALA A 205 -7.09 -11.34 7.59
N SER A 206 -6.35 -12.02 8.49
CA SER A 206 -6.91 -13.05 9.37
C SER A 206 -8.00 -12.50 10.29
N ARG A 207 -7.85 -11.25 10.76
CA ARG A 207 -8.89 -10.60 11.57
C ARG A 207 -10.12 -10.23 10.74
N LEU A 208 -9.93 -9.72 9.54
CA LEU A 208 -11.04 -9.41 8.63
C LEU A 208 -11.76 -10.68 8.17
N ALA A 209 -11.04 -11.80 8.04
CA ALA A 209 -11.61 -13.10 7.66
C ALA A 209 -12.51 -13.72 8.75
N GLU A 210 -12.53 -13.20 9.98
CA GLU A 210 -13.50 -13.60 11.01
C GLU A 210 -14.91 -13.08 10.71
N ILE A 211 -15.05 -12.11 9.81
CA ILE A 211 -16.35 -11.56 9.38
C ILE A 211 -16.95 -12.52 8.35
N GLU A 212 -18.21 -12.86 8.53
CA GLU A 212 -18.91 -13.85 7.70
C GLU A 212 -18.95 -13.43 6.21
N GLY A 213 -18.58 -14.37 5.34
CA GLY A 213 -18.72 -14.24 3.89
C GLY A 213 -17.78 -13.24 3.22
N VAL A 214 -16.77 -12.70 3.92
CA VAL A 214 -15.82 -11.78 3.30
C VAL A 214 -14.89 -12.50 2.31
N ARG A 215 -14.54 -11.79 1.24
CA ARG A 215 -13.47 -12.14 0.31
C ARG A 215 -12.37 -11.09 0.41
N ILE A 216 -11.12 -11.47 0.26
CA ILE A 216 -9.99 -10.57 0.51
C ILE A 216 -9.05 -10.56 -0.70
N SER A 217 -8.76 -9.36 -1.20
CA SER A 217 -7.66 -9.09 -2.12
C SER A 217 -6.60 -8.22 -1.44
N VAL A 218 -5.36 -8.30 -1.92
CA VAL A 218 -4.22 -7.54 -1.36
C VAL A 218 -3.51 -6.77 -2.46
N LEU A 219 -3.26 -5.49 -2.20
CA LEU A 219 -2.47 -4.62 -3.08
C LEU A 219 -1.43 -3.87 -2.26
N THR A 220 -0.16 -3.96 -2.65
CA THR A 220 0.90 -3.19 -2.01
C THR A 220 1.62 -2.29 -3.02
N LEU A 221 2.09 -1.13 -2.57
CA LEU A 221 2.82 -0.21 -3.44
C LEU A 221 4.14 -0.84 -3.88
N ALA A 222 4.85 -1.49 -2.96
CA ALA A 222 6.12 -2.13 -3.28
C ALA A 222 6.27 -3.50 -2.64
N MET A 223 7.10 -4.36 -3.26
CA MET A 223 7.52 -5.65 -2.74
C MET A 223 9.04 -5.64 -2.55
N ALA A 224 9.52 -6.02 -1.36
CA ALA A 224 10.95 -6.17 -1.10
C ALA A 224 11.49 -7.43 -1.79
N GLU A 225 12.62 -7.27 -2.49
CA GLU A 225 13.45 -8.35 -3.02
C GLU A 225 14.62 -8.68 -2.09
#